data_1d77003b443360656f4ea912b8ebaf7e
#
_entry.id   1d77003b443360656f4ea912b8ebaf7e
#
_cell.length_a   1.000
_cell.length_b   1.000
_cell.length_c   1.000
_cell.angle_alpha   90.00
_cell.angle_beta   90.00
_cell.angle_gamma   90.00
#
_symmetry.space_group_name_H-M   'P 1'
#
loop_
_entity.id
_entity.type
_entity.pdbx_description
1 polymer ?
#
loop_
_entity_poly.entity_id
_entity_poly.type
_entity_poly.pdbx_seq_one_letter_code
_entity_poly.pdbx_strand_id
1 'polypeptide(L)'
;MPPREEMIAVGETKVQVVIGGQGDPLVVLHGAGGNRGWRRWMAAVAERYTVYAPTHPGFGRSDAADWMESIDDLARFYLWFLDVMGLSKVHLLGHSIGGWTAAELATMRPGAIDRLVLVSPTGLKPDEGEIRDIFFYPPEELLQYTVHDPATVPEWAELFGQKPGPAEIEIALRNREMTARLTWKPYMFNPRLPHFLPRVPNPTLIVWGREDQIVPVICGEQYRRLLPNATLRVLERCGHLPPIEQPDVFANLVLDFLGRA
;
A
#
# COMPACT_ATOMS: atom_id res chain seq x y z
N MET A 1 -8.91 -15.77 -13.37
CA MET A 1 -7.80 -15.88 -14.34
C MET A 1 -6.48 -15.95 -13.57
N PRO A 2 -5.48 -16.74 -14.04
CA PRO A 2 -4.15 -16.72 -13.44
C PRO A 2 -3.54 -15.32 -13.54
N PRO A 3 -2.64 -14.95 -12.63
CA PRO A 3 -2.00 -13.64 -12.67
C PRO A 3 -1.13 -13.50 -13.93
N ARG A 4 -1.20 -12.33 -14.56
CA ARG A 4 -0.36 -11.94 -15.70
C ARG A 4 0.25 -10.57 -15.42
N GLU A 5 1.36 -10.29 -16.04
CA GLU A 5 2.06 -9.02 -15.93
C GLU A 5 1.97 -8.26 -17.25
N GLU A 6 1.65 -6.98 -17.17
CA GLU A 6 1.52 -6.09 -18.30
C GLU A 6 2.23 -4.76 -18.03
N MET A 7 2.72 -4.11 -19.09
CA MET A 7 3.19 -2.73 -19.05
C MET A 7 2.09 -1.82 -19.58
N ILE A 8 1.55 -0.97 -18.72
CA ILE A 8 0.45 -0.05 -19.04
C ILE A 8 1.00 1.37 -19.18
N ALA A 9 0.73 2.00 -20.33
CA ALA A 9 1.09 3.39 -20.55
C ALA A 9 0.03 4.33 -19.95
N VAL A 10 0.47 5.21 -19.06
CA VAL A 10 -0.34 6.30 -18.49
C VAL A 10 0.35 7.60 -18.90
N GLY A 11 -0.13 8.21 -19.98
CA GLY A 11 0.62 9.25 -20.69
C GLY A 11 1.93 8.68 -21.22
N GLU A 12 3.02 9.35 -20.90
CA GLU A 12 4.38 8.96 -21.31
C GLU A 12 5.03 7.93 -20.36
N THR A 13 4.43 7.66 -19.20
CA THR A 13 4.97 6.79 -18.15
C THR A 13 4.38 5.38 -18.27
N LYS A 14 5.22 4.37 -18.50
CA LYS A 14 4.81 2.97 -18.50
C LYS A 14 4.98 2.38 -17.10
N VAL A 15 3.92 1.79 -16.58
CA VAL A 15 3.94 1.11 -15.28
C VAL A 15 3.68 -0.37 -15.43
N GLN A 16 4.45 -1.16 -14.68
CA GLN A 16 4.26 -2.59 -14.54
C GLN A 16 3.02 -2.84 -13.70
N VAL A 17 2.11 -3.69 -14.17
CA VAL A 17 0.89 -4.05 -13.45
C VAL A 17 0.75 -5.57 -13.44
N VAL A 18 0.57 -6.16 -12.25
CA VAL A 18 0.16 -7.56 -12.15
C VAL A 18 -1.36 -7.59 -12.04
N ILE A 19 -2.01 -8.36 -12.93
CA ILE A 19 -3.47 -8.45 -13.01
C ILE A 19 -3.89 -9.91 -12.90
N GLY A 20 -4.85 -10.22 -12.03
CA GLY A 20 -5.37 -11.57 -11.90
C GLY A 20 -6.73 -11.62 -11.22
N GLY A 21 -7.41 -12.77 -11.30
CA GLY A 21 -8.72 -12.95 -10.69
C GLY A 21 -9.88 -12.62 -11.62
N GLN A 22 -11.06 -12.44 -11.03
CA GLN A 22 -12.33 -12.13 -11.72
C GLN A 22 -13.28 -11.41 -10.76
N GLY A 23 -14.25 -10.69 -11.29
CA GLY A 23 -15.23 -9.92 -10.52
C GLY A 23 -14.86 -8.44 -10.45
N ASP A 24 -15.40 -7.73 -9.44
CA ASP A 24 -15.22 -6.30 -9.29
C ASP A 24 -13.75 -5.89 -9.13
N PRO A 25 -13.33 -4.73 -9.64
CA PRO A 25 -11.94 -4.31 -9.62
C PRO A 25 -11.46 -3.93 -8.21
N LEU A 26 -10.33 -4.51 -7.81
CA LEU A 26 -9.57 -4.14 -6.62
C LEU A 26 -8.17 -3.64 -7.03
N VAL A 27 -7.90 -2.37 -6.83
CA VAL A 27 -6.57 -1.79 -7.05
C VAL A 27 -5.76 -1.86 -5.77
N VAL A 28 -4.52 -2.36 -5.86
CA VAL A 28 -3.63 -2.61 -4.72
C VAL A 28 -2.37 -1.78 -4.86
N LEU A 29 -2.18 -0.80 -3.98
CA LEU A 29 -1.04 0.11 -3.96
C LEU A 29 -0.02 -0.34 -2.91
N HIS A 30 1.21 -0.61 -3.35
CA HIS A 30 2.28 -1.15 -2.51
C HIS A 30 2.96 -0.09 -1.62
N GLY A 31 3.73 -0.54 -0.63
CA GLY A 31 4.56 0.30 0.24
C GLY A 31 5.96 0.60 -0.34
N ALA A 32 6.81 1.22 0.47
CA ALA A 32 8.17 1.65 0.11
C ALA A 32 9.07 0.52 -0.44
N GLY A 33 8.83 -0.72 -0.04
CA GLY A 33 9.59 -1.88 -0.53
C GLY A 33 9.31 -2.29 -1.98
N GLY A 34 8.36 -1.63 -2.66
CA GLY A 34 7.95 -1.98 -4.02
C GLY A 34 6.89 -3.08 -4.06
N ASN A 35 6.45 -3.40 -5.29
CA ASN A 35 5.54 -4.50 -5.54
C ASN A 35 6.29 -5.84 -5.43
N ARG A 36 5.89 -6.65 -4.46
CA ARG A 36 6.51 -7.96 -4.17
C ARG A 36 5.93 -9.12 -5.01
N GLY A 37 5.24 -8.79 -6.11
CA GLY A 37 4.59 -9.77 -6.98
C GLY A 37 3.30 -10.32 -6.40
N TRP A 38 2.85 -11.44 -7.00
CA TRP A 38 1.59 -12.08 -6.61
C TRP A 38 1.75 -12.88 -5.31
N ARG A 39 1.03 -12.48 -4.26
CA ARG A 39 1.15 -13.07 -2.92
C ARG A 39 -0.06 -13.95 -2.58
N ARG A 40 0.11 -14.81 -1.58
CA ARG A 40 -0.90 -15.75 -1.09
C ARG A 40 -2.25 -15.08 -0.79
N TRP A 41 -2.24 -13.95 -0.09
CA TRP A 41 -3.47 -13.22 0.19
C TRP A 41 -4.16 -12.67 -1.08
N MET A 42 -3.38 -12.25 -2.09
CA MET A 42 -3.92 -11.81 -3.37
C MET A 42 -4.59 -12.95 -4.12
N ALA A 43 -4.01 -14.16 -4.07
CA ALA A 43 -4.60 -15.34 -4.69
C ALA A 43 -5.98 -15.65 -4.07
N ALA A 44 -6.13 -15.58 -2.75
CA ALA A 44 -7.39 -15.78 -2.07
C ALA A 44 -8.44 -14.71 -2.44
N VAL A 45 -8.04 -13.42 -2.47
CA VAL A 45 -8.95 -12.32 -2.83
C VAL A 45 -9.34 -12.37 -4.31
N ALA A 46 -8.45 -12.82 -5.18
CA ALA A 46 -8.66 -12.94 -6.62
C ALA A 46 -9.68 -14.04 -7.01
N GLU A 47 -10.09 -14.89 -6.10
CA GLU A 47 -11.22 -15.81 -6.33
C GLU A 47 -12.54 -15.04 -6.56
N ARG A 48 -12.66 -13.81 -6.04
CA ARG A 48 -13.89 -13.00 -6.08
C ARG A 48 -13.72 -11.62 -6.70
N TYR A 49 -12.48 -11.11 -6.82
CA TYR A 49 -12.17 -9.78 -7.32
C TYR A 49 -11.12 -9.84 -8.43
N THR A 50 -11.19 -8.90 -9.38
CA THR A 50 -10.09 -8.67 -10.31
C THR A 50 -9.07 -7.75 -9.65
N VAL A 51 -7.94 -8.31 -9.27
CA VAL A 51 -6.86 -7.57 -8.58
C VAL A 51 -5.95 -6.91 -9.62
N TYR A 52 -5.76 -5.61 -9.49
CA TYR A 52 -4.80 -4.79 -10.23
C TYR A 52 -3.73 -4.33 -9.25
N ALA A 53 -2.53 -4.86 -9.36
CA ALA A 53 -1.39 -4.51 -8.50
C ALA A 53 -0.31 -3.78 -9.30
N PRO A 54 -0.45 -2.45 -9.52
CA PRO A 54 0.55 -1.67 -10.20
C PRO A 54 1.80 -1.50 -9.35
N THR A 55 2.96 -1.44 -10.01
CA THR A 55 4.21 -0.96 -9.44
C THR A 55 4.27 0.55 -9.65
N HIS A 56 4.44 1.32 -8.59
CA HIS A 56 4.46 2.80 -8.65
C HIS A 56 5.47 3.31 -9.67
N PRO A 57 5.21 4.46 -10.33
CA PRO A 57 6.20 5.13 -11.16
C PRO A 57 7.54 5.30 -10.45
N GLY A 58 8.64 4.95 -11.12
CA GLY A 58 9.97 4.99 -10.57
C GLY A 58 10.35 3.82 -9.65
N PHE A 59 9.41 2.91 -9.34
CA PHE A 59 9.69 1.68 -8.58
C PHE A 59 9.82 0.48 -9.52
N GLY A 60 10.56 -0.53 -9.08
CA GLY A 60 10.71 -1.79 -9.81
C GLY A 60 11.12 -1.57 -11.25
N ARG A 61 10.30 -2.06 -12.19
CA ARG A 61 10.50 -1.89 -13.64
C ARG A 61 9.60 -0.83 -14.28
N SER A 62 8.84 -0.07 -13.47
CA SER A 62 8.04 1.06 -13.96
C SER A 62 8.92 2.24 -14.32
N ASP A 63 8.55 2.97 -15.36
CA ASP A 63 9.25 4.21 -15.73
C ASP A 63 9.14 5.22 -14.60
N ALA A 64 10.17 6.07 -14.44
CA ALA A 64 10.09 7.24 -13.59
C ALA A 64 9.32 8.36 -14.29
N ALA A 65 8.59 9.15 -13.53
CA ALA A 65 7.97 10.39 -13.99
C ALA A 65 8.72 11.56 -13.34
N ASP A 66 9.44 12.35 -14.14
CA ASP A 66 10.35 13.39 -13.63
C ASP A 66 9.63 14.50 -12.84
N TRP A 67 8.36 14.73 -13.17
CA TRP A 67 7.50 15.72 -12.50
C TRP A 67 6.93 15.25 -11.15
N MET A 68 7.07 13.95 -10.80
CA MET A 68 6.47 13.35 -9.60
C MET A 68 7.40 13.54 -8.39
N GLU A 69 7.01 14.38 -7.45
CA GLU A 69 7.81 14.75 -6.28
C GLU A 69 7.11 14.55 -4.93
N SER A 70 5.84 14.12 -4.96
CA SER A 70 5.03 13.97 -3.74
C SER A 70 4.04 12.82 -3.84
N ILE A 71 3.51 12.41 -2.68
CA ILE A 71 2.38 11.44 -2.63
C ILE A 71 1.11 12.03 -3.26
N ASP A 72 0.92 13.36 -3.21
CA ASP A 72 -0.18 14.03 -3.91
C ASP A 72 -0.07 13.81 -5.44
N ASP A 73 1.16 13.88 -6.00
CA ASP A 73 1.38 13.63 -7.43
C ASP A 73 1.14 12.17 -7.77
N LEU A 74 1.59 11.25 -6.91
CA LEU A 74 1.34 9.83 -7.09
C LEU A 74 -0.17 9.52 -7.03
N ALA A 75 -0.92 10.17 -6.15
CA ALA A 75 -2.38 10.01 -6.09
C ALA A 75 -3.06 10.54 -7.38
N ARG A 76 -2.62 11.68 -7.91
CA ARG A 76 -3.11 12.21 -9.21
C ARG A 76 -2.77 11.27 -10.37
N PHE A 77 -1.56 10.70 -10.37
CA PHE A 77 -1.16 9.69 -11.34
C PHE A 77 -2.11 8.49 -11.31
N TYR A 78 -2.48 8.00 -10.11
CA TYR A 78 -3.43 6.89 -10.01
C TYR A 78 -4.86 7.24 -10.42
N LEU A 79 -5.30 8.47 -10.25
CA LEU A 79 -6.56 8.91 -10.86
C LEU A 79 -6.53 8.79 -12.38
N TRP A 80 -5.42 9.21 -13.00
CA TRP A 80 -5.19 9.05 -14.44
C TRP A 80 -5.07 7.58 -14.84
N PHE A 81 -4.36 6.76 -14.06
CA PHE A 81 -4.29 5.32 -14.27
C PHE A 81 -5.70 4.67 -14.29
N LEU A 82 -6.58 5.02 -13.36
CA LEU A 82 -7.97 4.52 -13.34
C LEU A 82 -8.71 4.89 -14.63
N ASP A 83 -8.55 6.12 -15.10
CA ASP A 83 -9.20 6.59 -16.33
C ASP A 83 -8.67 5.84 -17.57
N VAL A 84 -7.35 5.63 -17.68
CA VAL A 84 -6.72 4.86 -18.77
C VAL A 84 -7.19 3.40 -18.77
N MET A 85 -7.35 2.81 -17.59
CA MET A 85 -7.81 1.43 -17.44
C MET A 85 -9.33 1.27 -17.60
N GLY A 86 -10.09 2.36 -17.78
CA GLY A 86 -11.55 2.34 -17.83
C GLY A 86 -12.22 1.94 -16.50
N LEU A 87 -11.52 2.12 -15.38
CA LEU A 87 -11.97 1.73 -14.05
C LEU A 87 -12.70 2.91 -13.38
N SER A 88 -13.98 3.05 -13.63
CA SER A 88 -14.80 4.18 -13.15
C SER A 88 -15.07 4.13 -11.64
N LYS A 89 -15.13 2.92 -11.06
CA LYS A 89 -15.33 2.68 -9.63
C LYS A 89 -14.62 1.41 -9.21
N VAL A 90 -13.77 1.50 -8.18
CA VAL A 90 -12.93 0.39 -7.72
C VAL A 90 -12.99 0.21 -6.21
N HIS A 91 -12.71 -0.97 -5.72
CA HIS A 91 -12.17 -1.12 -4.38
C HIS A 91 -10.70 -0.71 -4.40
N LEU A 92 -10.25 0.02 -3.38
CA LEU A 92 -8.88 0.52 -3.31
C LEU A 92 -8.22 0.03 -2.02
N LEU A 93 -7.12 -0.67 -2.15
CA LEU A 93 -6.30 -1.12 -1.03
C LEU A 93 -4.91 -0.49 -1.13
N GLY A 94 -4.43 0.09 -0.04
CA GLY A 94 -3.07 0.63 0.01
C GLY A 94 -2.34 0.25 1.28
N HIS A 95 -1.06 -0.13 1.15
CA HIS A 95 -0.17 -0.44 2.26
C HIS A 95 0.90 0.64 2.44
N SER A 96 1.13 1.09 3.68
CA SER A 96 2.20 2.05 4.02
C SER A 96 2.09 3.34 3.19
N ILE A 97 3.10 3.72 2.38
CA ILE A 97 3.01 4.86 1.44
C ILE A 97 1.90 4.69 0.41
N GLY A 98 1.62 3.44 -0.03
CA GLY A 98 0.47 3.15 -0.89
C GLY A 98 -0.85 3.38 -0.16
N GLY A 99 -0.90 3.17 1.16
CA GLY A 99 -2.04 3.52 2.01
C GLY A 99 -2.24 5.03 2.13
N TRP A 100 -1.17 5.78 2.28
CA TRP A 100 -1.21 7.24 2.21
C TRP A 100 -1.68 7.71 0.83
N THR A 101 -1.13 7.16 -0.25
CA THR A 101 -1.57 7.45 -1.62
C THR A 101 -3.06 7.17 -1.81
N ALA A 102 -3.56 6.05 -1.30
CA ALA A 102 -4.98 5.68 -1.36
C ALA A 102 -5.86 6.66 -0.58
N ALA A 103 -5.41 7.13 0.59
CA ALA A 103 -6.10 8.13 1.39
C ALA A 103 -6.18 9.50 0.66
N GLU A 104 -5.06 9.96 0.07
CA GLU A 104 -5.05 11.19 -0.75
C GLU A 104 -5.99 11.07 -1.96
N LEU A 105 -5.94 9.95 -2.68
CA LEU A 105 -6.83 9.69 -3.82
C LEU A 105 -8.30 9.73 -3.38
N ALA A 106 -8.64 9.16 -2.23
CA ALA A 106 -9.99 9.19 -1.68
C ALA A 106 -10.47 10.63 -1.36
N THR A 107 -9.56 11.51 -0.93
CA THR A 107 -9.92 12.93 -0.71
C THR A 107 -10.16 13.69 -2.02
N MET A 108 -9.45 13.31 -3.11
CA MET A 108 -9.52 13.98 -4.41
C MET A 108 -10.74 13.55 -5.23
N ARG A 109 -11.02 12.23 -5.29
CA ARG A 109 -12.13 11.67 -6.09
C ARG A 109 -12.81 10.49 -5.35
N PRO A 110 -13.56 10.77 -4.27
CA PRO A 110 -14.21 9.72 -3.48
C PRO A 110 -15.20 8.88 -4.29
N GLY A 111 -15.84 9.47 -5.32
CA GLY A 111 -16.78 8.77 -6.20
C GLY A 111 -16.16 7.65 -7.06
N ALA A 112 -14.83 7.66 -7.24
CA ALA A 112 -14.13 6.60 -7.95
C ALA A 112 -13.84 5.36 -7.06
N ILE A 113 -14.09 5.46 -5.75
CA ILE A 113 -13.84 4.39 -4.79
C ILE A 113 -15.17 3.85 -4.28
N ASP A 114 -15.30 2.52 -4.28
CA ASP A 114 -16.42 1.87 -3.61
C ASP A 114 -16.10 1.65 -2.13
N ARG A 115 -15.04 0.92 -1.84
CA ARG A 115 -14.55 0.64 -0.48
C ARG A 115 -13.04 0.88 -0.41
N LEU A 116 -12.60 1.43 0.72
CA LEU A 116 -11.20 1.75 0.97
C LEU A 116 -10.61 0.80 2.01
N VAL A 117 -9.46 0.21 1.73
CA VAL A 117 -8.69 -0.59 2.70
C VAL A 117 -7.33 0.06 2.91
N LEU A 118 -7.05 0.48 4.12
CA LEU A 118 -5.79 1.11 4.51
C LEU A 118 -5.01 0.16 5.43
N VAL A 119 -3.80 -0.22 5.02
CA VAL A 119 -2.97 -1.17 5.76
C VAL A 119 -1.72 -0.46 6.26
N SER A 120 -1.61 -0.28 7.58
CA SER A 120 -0.48 0.44 8.22
C SER A 120 -0.05 1.70 7.46
N PRO A 121 -1.00 2.59 7.02
CA PRO A 121 -0.67 3.72 6.18
C PRO A 121 0.23 4.73 6.90
N THR A 122 1.19 5.33 6.17
CA THR A 122 1.81 6.60 6.54
C THR A 122 0.85 7.76 6.22
N GLY A 123 1.30 9.01 6.19
CA GLY A 123 0.50 10.16 5.78
C GLY A 123 -0.02 11.03 6.92
N LEU A 124 -0.11 10.50 8.15
CA LEU A 124 -0.40 11.27 9.36
C LEU A 124 0.84 11.38 10.25
N LYS A 125 1.04 12.55 10.83
CA LYS A 125 2.01 12.70 11.92
C LYS A 125 1.43 12.04 13.18
N PRO A 126 2.15 11.11 13.84
CA PRO A 126 1.68 10.50 15.07
C PRO A 126 1.41 11.54 16.17
N ASP A 127 0.30 11.36 16.92
CA ASP A 127 0.03 12.18 18.12
C ASP A 127 1.07 11.87 19.24
N GLU A 128 1.56 10.61 19.27
CA GLU A 128 2.59 10.13 20.19
C GLU A 128 3.58 9.22 19.47
N GLY A 129 4.85 9.25 19.85
CA GLY A 129 5.92 8.53 19.18
C GLY A 129 6.31 9.16 17.85
N GLU A 130 6.98 8.39 17.00
CA GLU A 130 7.46 8.85 15.70
C GLU A 130 7.40 7.73 14.65
N ILE A 131 7.30 8.10 13.39
CA ILE A 131 7.51 7.16 12.27
C ILE A 131 9.01 6.90 12.20
N ARG A 132 9.39 5.61 12.24
CA ARG A 132 10.81 5.21 12.16
C ARG A 132 11.44 5.70 10.87
N ASP A 133 12.62 6.29 10.97
CA ASP A 133 13.38 6.67 9.78
C ASP A 133 13.91 5.42 9.07
N ILE A 134 13.19 5.01 8.01
CA ILE A 134 13.55 3.83 7.22
C ILE A 134 14.82 4.03 6.40
N PHE A 135 15.28 5.27 6.23
CA PHE A 135 16.51 5.58 5.49
C PHE A 135 17.77 5.54 6.37
N PHE A 136 17.60 5.46 7.67
CA PHE A 136 18.72 5.35 8.61
C PHE A 136 19.33 3.94 8.63
N TYR A 137 18.53 2.90 8.34
CA TYR A 137 18.94 1.51 8.45
C TYR A 137 19.25 0.89 7.08
N PRO A 138 20.27 0.00 6.98
CA PRO A 138 20.41 -0.93 5.87
C PRO A 138 19.13 -1.79 5.73
N PRO A 139 18.78 -2.27 4.51
CA PRO A 139 17.55 -3.04 4.30
C PRO A 139 17.44 -4.29 5.19
N GLU A 140 18.53 -5.01 5.41
CA GLU A 140 18.58 -6.20 6.25
C GLU A 140 18.34 -5.90 7.74
N GLU A 141 18.81 -4.76 8.23
CA GLU A 141 18.54 -4.32 9.60
C GLU A 141 17.12 -3.78 9.74
N LEU A 142 16.56 -3.15 8.70
CA LEU A 142 15.20 -2.63 8.72
C LEU A 142 14.17 -3.75 8.90
N LEU A 143 14.44 -4.95 8.40
CA LEU A 143 13.53 -6.10 8.49
C LEU A 143 13.16 -6.46 9.94
N GLN A 144 14.09 -6.33 10.89
CA GLN A 144 13.82 -6.62 12.30
C GLN A 144 12.77 -5.69 12.94
N TYR A 145 12.55 -4.50 12.36
CA TYR A 145 11.54 -3.54 12.78
C TYR A 145 10.27 -3.64 11.94
N THR A 146 10.35 -4.29 10.79
CA THR A 146 9.24 -4.38 9.83
C THR A 146 8.31 -5.55 10.14
N VAL A 147 8.87 -6.65 10.64
CA VAL A 147 8.16 -7.91 10.91
C VAL A 147 8.27 -8.25 12.39
N HIS A 148 7.16 -8.71 12.99
CA HIS A 148 7.14 -9.09 14.41
C HIS A 148 8.00 -10.33 14.68
N ASP A 149 7.73 -11.43 13.99
CA ASP A 149 8.48 -12.68 14.12
C ASP A 149 8.67 -13.36 12.75
N PRO A 150 9.90 -13.28 12.20
CA PRO A 150 10.22 -13.91 10.91
C PRO A 150 9.90 -15.40 10.83
N ALA A 151 9.99 -16.13 11.95
CA ALA A 151 9.75 -17.58 11.97
C ALA A 151 8.26 -17.93 11.74
N THR A 152 7.36 -16.99 11.95
CA THR A 152 5.92 -17.19 11.77
C THR A 152 5.41 -16.75 10.40
N VAL A 153 6.24 -16.11 9.57
CA VAL A 153 5.85 -15.59 8.25
C VAL A 153 5.83 -16.72 7.21
N PRO A 154 4.66 -17.07 6.63
CA PRO A 154 4.55 -18.22 5.72
C PRO A 154 5.42 -18.14 4.47
N GLU A 155 5.59 -16.93 3.89
CA GLU A 155 6.35 -16.69 2.66
C GLU A 155 7.76 -16.14 2.94
N TRP A 156 8.29 -16.28 4.17
CA TRP A 156 9.58 -15.68 4.57
C TRP A 156 10.73 -16.12 3.69
N ALA A 157 10.88 -17.44 3.50
CA ALA A 157 12.01 -18.01 2.74
C ALA A 157 12.02 -17.53 1.29
N GLU A 158 10.84 -17.34 0.68
CA GLU A 158 10.71 -16.84 -0.68
C GLU A 158 11.02 -15.33 -0.77
N LEU A 159 10.52 -14.54 0.19
CA LEU A 159 10.61 -13.09 0.14
C LEU A 159 11.93 -12.52 0.67
N PHE A 160 12.52 -13.17 1.65
CA PHE A 160 13.65 -12.65 2.43
C PHE A 160 14.76 -13.69 2.70
N GLY A 161 14.53 -14.94 2.37
CA GLY A 161 15.45 -16.04 2.69
C GLY A 161 16.68 -16.12 1.78
N GLN A 162 16.70 -15.38 0.67
CA GLN A 162 17.80 -15.39 -0.28
C GLN A 162 18.56 -14.04 -0.24
N LYS A 163 19.87 -14.13 -0.43
CA LYS A 163 20.71 -12.95 -0.57
C LYS A 163 20.40 -12.30 -1.93
N PRO A 164 20.04 -10.99 -1.97
CA PRO A 164 19.70 -10.35 -3.23
C PRO A 164 20.89 -10.31 -4.18
N GLY A 165 20.63 -10.60 -5.46
CA GLY A 165 21.59 -10.43 -6.53
C GLY A 165 21.73 -8.95 -6.94
N PRO A 166 22.66 -8.63 -7.88
CA PRO A 166 22.89 -7.24 -8.31
C PRO A 166 21.63 -6.54 -8.84
N ALA A 167 20.77 -7.23 -9.59
CA ALA A 167 19.55 -6.66 -10.14
C ALA A 167 18.51 -6.34 -9.05
N GLU A 168 18.37 -7.21 -8.05
CA GLU A 168 17.48 -6.96 -6.92
C GLU A 168 17.98 -5.82 -6.04
N ILE A 169 19.31 -5.69 -5.89
CA ILE A 169 19.92 -4.56 -5.16
C ILE A 169 19.63 -3.25 -5.90
N GLU A 170 19.79 -3.21 -7.21
CA GLU A 170 19.49 -2.03 -8.04
C GLU A 170 18.02 -1.62 -7.91
N ILE A 171 17.10 -2.58 -8.00
CA ILE A 171 15.66 -2.34 -7.78
C ILE A 171 15.41 -1.80 -6.37
N ALA A 172 16.03 -2.37 -5.35
CA ALA A 172 15.85 -1.92 -3.97
C ALA A 172 16.36 -0.48 -3.76
N LEU A 173 17.51 -0.12 -4.36
CA LEU A 173 18.05 1.23 -4.32
C LEU A 173 17.14 2.23 -5.02
N ARG A 174 16.64 1.88 -6.21
CA ARG A 174 15.67 2.68 -6.96
C ARG A 174 14.36 2.90 -6.18
N ASN A 175 13.81 1.85 -5.58
CA ASN A 175 12.63 1.96 -4.73
C ASN A 175 12.87 2.90 -3.55
N ARG A 176 14.06 2.82 -2.94
CA ARG A 176 14.45 3.66 -1.81
C ARG A 176 14.60 5.12 -2.22
N GLU A 177 15.25 5.40 -3.36
CA GLU A 177 15.38 6.73 -3.92
C GLU A 177 14.01 7.37 -4.18
N MET A 178 13.12 6.67 -4.89
CA MET A 178 11.77 7.16 -5.15
C MET A 178 10.96 7.36 -3.87
N THR A 179 11.10 6.45 -2.89
CA THR A 179 10.45 6.64 -1.60
C THR A 179 10.93 7.93 -0.93
N ALA A 180 12.24 8.19 -0.91
CA ALA A 180 12.80 9.42 -0.35
C ALA A 180 12.26 10.66 -1.07
N ARG A 181 12.27 10.64 -2.41
CA ARG A 181 11.75 11.73 -3.25
C ARG A 181 10.31 12.09 -2.92
N LEU A 182 9.45 11.06 -2.75
CA LEU A 182 8.02 11.26 -2.51
C LEU A 182 7.65 11.62 -1.06
N THR A 183 8.49 11.25 -0.08
CA THR A 183 8.07 11.25 1.34
C THR A 183 8.99 11.98 2.30
N TRP A 184 10.05 12.65 1.79
CA TRP A 184 11.07 13.23 2.66
C TRP A 184 10.65 14.53 3.34
N LYS A 185 9.81 15.36 2.70
CA LYS A 185 9.52 16.71 3.21
C LYS A 185 8.02 17.07 3.12
N PRO A 186 7.31 17.00 4.23
CA PRO A 186 7.71 16.46 5.54
C PRO A 186 7.82 14.95 5.53
N TYR A 187 8.66 14.39 6.42
CA TYR A 187 8.96 12.98 6.45
C TYR A 187 7.71 12.12 6.77
N MET A 188 7.29 11.33 5.79
CA MET A 188 6.22 10.31 5.88
C MET A 188 4.84 10.82 6.30
N PHE A 189 4.54 12.14 6.21
CA PHE A 189 3.19 12.65 6.45
C PHE A 189 2.87 13.90 5.61
N ASN A 190 1.56 14.17 5.45
CA ASN A 190 1.04 15.40 4.85
C ASN A 190 0.24 16.17 5.92
N PRO A 191 0.67 17.38 6.34
CA PRO A 191 -0.04 18.15 7.36
C PRO A 191 -1.45 18.60 6.92
N ARG A 192 -1.75 18.53 5.62
CA ARG A 192 -3.06 18.89 5.07
C ARG A 192 -4.05 17.72 5.10
N LEU A 193 -3.57 16.47 4.99
CA LEU A 193 -4.41 15.29 4.89
C LEU A 193 -5.47 15.19 6.01
N PRO A 194 -5.16 15.46 7.30
CA PRO A 194 -6.16 15.41 8.38
C PRO A 194 -7.40 16.30 8.15
N HIS A 195 -7.24 17.42 7.42
CA HIS A 195 -8.34 18.36 7.15
C HIS A 195 -9.30 17.85 6.06
N PHE A 196 -8.86 16.91 5.22
CA PHE A 196 -9.66 16.40 4.10
C PHE A 196 -10.24 15.01 4.38
N LEU A 197 -9.63 14.19 5.23
CA LEU A 197 -10.14 12.85 5.60
C LEU A 197 -11.60 12.86 6.09
N PRO A 198 -12.09 13.87 6.89
CA PRO A 198 -13.50 13.92 7.30
C PRO A 198 -14.50 14.04 6.13
N ARG A 199 -14.03 14.36 4.93
CA ARG A 199 -14.85 14.48 3.72
C ARG A 199 -14.89 13.20 2.88
N VAL A 200 -14.20 12.14 3.29
CA VAL A 200 -14.17 10.82 2.61
C VAL A 200 -15.35 9.98 3.10
N PRO A 201 -16.44 9.85 2.31
CA PRO A 201 -17.65 9.14 2.74
C PRO A 201 -17.55 7.63 2.61
N ASN A 202 -16.47 7.14 1.99
CA ASN A 202 -16.30 5.74 1.62
C ASN A 202 -16.20 4.84 2.87
N PRO A 203 -16.91 3.70 2.91
CA PRO A 203 -16.64 2.68 3.91
C PRO A 203 -15.16 2.32 3.91
N THR A 204 -14.53 2.37 5.07
CA THR A 204 -13.08 2.18 5.19
C THR A 204 -12.74 1.11 6.22
N LEU A 205 -11.94 0.14 5.82
CA LEU A 205 -11.27 -0.81 6.70
C LEU A 205 -9.83 -0.36 6.91
N ILE A 206 -9.43 -0.19 8.16
CA ILE A 206 -8.05 0.07 8.55
C ILE A 206 -7.52 -1.21 9.21
N VAL A 207 -6.39 -1.75 8.72
CA VAL A 207 -5.72 -2.93 9.28
C VAL A 207 -4.34 -2.54 9.77
N TRP A 208 -3.98 -2.93 10.99
CA TRP A 208 -2.70 -2.58 11.60
C TRP A 208 -2.12 -3.75 12.39
N GLY A 209 -0.80 -3.92 12.38
CA GLY A 209 -0.12 -4.80 13.31
C GLY A 209 0.09 -4.12 14.67
N ARG A 210 -0.15 -4.84 15.77
CA ARG A 210 0.06 -4.32 17.13
C ARG A 210 1.52 -3.93 17.36
N GLU A 211 2.42 -4.74 16.84
CA GLU A 211 3.86 -4.64 17.02
C GLU A 211 4.55 -3.90 15.86
N ASP A 212 3.80 -3.06 15.12
CA ASP A 212 4.36 -2.22 14.06
C ASP A 212 5.34 -1.21 14.64
N GLN A 213 6.63 -1.43 14.34
CA GLN A 213 7.72 -0.57 14.78
C GLN A 213 8.17 0.44 13.70
N ILE A 214 7.52 0.45 12.54
CA ILE A 214 7.76 1.42 11.46
C ILE A 214 6.80 2.60 11.59
N VAL A 215 5.49 2.32 11.64
CA VAL A 215 4.45 3.33 11.82
C VAL A 215 3.63 2.97 13.05
N PRO A 216 3.64 3.81 14.10
CA PRO A 216 2.95 3.48 15.35
C PRO A 216 1.45 3.26 15.17
N VAL A 217 0.89 2.27 15.86
CA VAL A 217 -0.55 1.91 15.79
C VAL A 217 -1.48 3.08 16.15
N ILE A 218 -0.99 4.08 16.89
CA ILE A 218 -1.73 5.31 17.20
C ILE A 218 -2.18 6.04 15.93
N CYS A 219 -1.40 5.96 14.84
CA CYS A 219 -1.82 6.51 13.54
C CYS A 219 -3.08 5.81 13.02
N GLY A 220 -3.27 4.53 13.29
CA GLY A 220 -4.49 3.78 12.94
C GLY A 220 -5.71 4.33 13.69
N GLU A 221 -5.57 4.67 14.97
CA GLU A 221 -6.63 5.35 15.74
C GLU A 221 -6.90 6.77 15.24
N GLN A 222 -5.86 7.50 14.80
CA GLN A 222 -6.03 8.82 14.17
C GLN A 222 -6.82 8.70 12.86
N TYR A 223 -6.46 7.77 11.97
CA TYR A 223 -7.22 7.51 10.73
C TYR A 223 -8.67 7.14 11.04
N ARG A 224 -8.91 6.24 12.01
CA ARG A 224 -10.27 5.84 12.44
C ARG A 224 -11.09 7.03 12.96
N ARG A 225 -10.46 7.93 13.71
CA ARG A 225 -11.12 9.14 14.25
C ARG A 225 -11.47 10.15 13.17
N LEU A 226 -10.62 10.26 12.13
CA LEU A 226 -10.76 11.26 11.08
C LEU A 226 -11.70 10.81 9.94
N LEU A 227 -11.74 9.52 9.63
CA LEU A 227 -12.59 8.96 8.58
C LEU A 227 -13.98 8.61 9.15
N PRO A 228 -15.09 9.19 8.62
CA PRO A 228 -16.42 9.06 9.22
C PRO A 228 -16.97 7.64 9.23
N ASN A 229 -16.58 6.81 8.26
CA ASN A 229 -17.08 5.44 8.08
C ASN A 229 -15.96 4.40 8.20
N ALA A 230 -15.02 4.59 9.13
CA ALA A 230 -13.88 3.71 9.30
C ALA A 230 -14.02 2.72 10.46
N THR A 231 -13.55 1.50 10.21
CA THR A 231 -13.36 0.46 11.23
C THR A 231 -11.89 0.09 11.29
N LEU A 232 -11.29 0.09 12.50
CA LEU A 232 -9.92 -0.36 12.73
C LEU A 232 -9.91 -1.82 13.20
N ARG A 233 -9.03 -2.61 12.61
CA ARG A 233 -8.67 -3.98 13.02
C ARG A 233 -7.19 -4.03 13.32
N VAL A 234 -6.86 -4.32 14.57
CA VAL A 234 -5.47 -4.49 15.01
C VAL A 234 -5.20 -5.98 15.14
N LEU A 235 -4.14 -6.44 14.48
CA LEU A 235 -3.69 -7.83 14.52
C LEU A 235 -2.59 -7.98 15.56
N GLU A 236 -2.81 -8.86 16.52
CA GLU A 236 -1.81 -9.20 17.54
C GLU A 236 -0.67 -10.04 16.93
N ARG A 237 0.53 -9.91 17.45
CA ARG A 237 1.75 -10.58 16.94
C ARG A 237 1.96 -10.32 15.45
N CYS A 238 1.86 -9.06 15.05
CA CYS A 238 1.98 -8.61 13.68
C CYS A 238 2.68 -7.25 13.65
N GLY A 239 3.68 -7.11 12.81
CA GLY A 239 4.41 -5.86 12.57
C GLY A 239 3.78 -5.03 11.45
N HIS A 240 4.65 -4.44 10.62
CA HIS A 240 4.26 -3.50 9.57
C HIS A 240 3.67 -4.16 8.31
N LEU A 241 3.77 -5.50 8.19
CA LEU A 241 3.39 -6.23 6.97
C LEU A 241 2.21 -7.21 7.20
N PRO A 242 1.03 -6.78 7.69
CA PRO A 242 -0.13 -7.67 7.89
C PRO A 242 -0.43 -8.62 6.71
N PRO A 243 -0.35 -8.17 5.42
CA PRO A 243 -0.62 -9.06 4.28
C PRO A 243 0.40 -10.20 4.10
N ILE A 244 1.60 -10.04 4.68
CA ILE A 244 2.72 -10.99 4.57
C ILE A 244 2.84 -11.82 5.85
N GLU A 245 2.68 -11.20 7.01
CA GLU A 245 2.82 -11.86 8.30
C GLU A 245 1.64 -12.78 8.62
N GLN A 246 0.43 -12.35 8.29
CA GLN A 246 -0.81 -13.10 8.54
C GLN A 246 -1.72 -13.14 7.29
N PRO A 247 -1.25 -13.70 6.17
CA PRO A 247 -1.92 -13.59 4.86
C PRO A 247 -3.36 -14.12 4.84
N ASP A 248 -3.64 -15.21 5.55
CA ASP A 248 -4.99 -15.79 5.57
C ASP A 248 -5.97 -14.97 6.42
N VAL A 249 -5.53 -14.49 7.59
CA VAL A 249 -6.32 -13.61 8.45
C VAL A 249 -6.60 -12.30 7.70
N PHE A 250 -5.57 -11.73 7.07
CA PHE A 250 -5.68 -10.51 6.29
C PHE A 250 -6.64 -10.67 5.11
N ALA A 251 -6.49 -11.75 4.31
CA ALA A 251 -7.38 -12.03 3.18
C ALA A 251 -8.85 -12.14 3.61
N ASN A 252 -9.13 -12.86 4.70
CA ASN A 252 -10.48 -13.00 5.24
C ASN A 252 -11.06 -11.65 5.68
N LEU A 253 -10.28 -10.79 6.36
CA LEU A 253 -10.74 -9.44 6.73
C LEU A 253 -11.10 -8.59 5.51
N VAL A 254 -10.28 -8.66 4.45
CA VAL A 254 -10.53 -7.94 3.19
C VAL A 254 -11.79 -8.49 2.51
N LEU A 255 -11.90 -9.81 2.35
CA LEU A 255 -13.06 -10.45 1.72
C LEU A 255 -14.37 -10.17 2.45
N ASP A 256 -14.36 -10.26 3.78
CA ASP A 256 -15.52 -9.96 4.62
C ASP A 256 -15.94 -8.48 4.50
N PHE A 257 -14.97 -7.59 4.42
CA PHE A 257 -15.24 -6.16 4.30
C PHE A 257 -15.74 -5.78 2.91
N LEU A 258 -15.11 -6.27 1.84
CA LEU A 258 -15.48 -5.96 0.47
C LEU A 258 -16.81 -6.61 0.06
N GLY A 259 -17.14 -7.78 0.60
CA GLY A 259 -18.38 -8.52 0.29
C GLY A 259 -19.63 -8.07 1.04
N ARG A 260 -19.56 -7.04 1.89
CA ARG A 260 -20.76 -6.50 2.57
C ARG A 260 -21.61 -5.72 1.59
N ALA A 261 -22.92 -5.99 1.62
CA ALA A 261 -23.90 -5.24 0.84
C ALA A 261 -24.07 -3.82 1.36
#